data_8b7e309b9ac89263e1c28239616ad5dc
#
_entry.id   8b7e309b9ac89263e1c28239616ad5dc
#
_cell.length_a   1.000
_cell.length_b   1.000
_cell.length_c   1.000
_cell.angle_alpha   90.00
_cell.angle_beta   90.00
_cell.angle_gamma   90.00
#
_symmetry.space_group_name_H-M   'P 1'
#
loop_
_entity.id
_entity.type
_entity.pdbx_description
1 polymer ?
#
loop_
_entity_poly.entity_id
_entity_poly.type
_entity_poly.pdbx_seq_one_letter_code
_entity_poly.pdbx_strand_id
1 'polypeptide(L)'
;MNQIPKCTLVPTRLCGEYGPRCFLSEVASLGEAEKVHTADLPEYDSTLVYAGAEVPELYNVLKALDRCPDHFKTVASIKDGWLHLAVARGKELLFANVFKAAAFSTAQYFIFNVMKSLQMNLEMSSVYFLSPLTREEKLSMYRYLKSVEKL
;
A
#
# COMPACT_ATOMS: atom_id res chain seq x y z
N MET A 1 4.27 18.50 9.02
CA MET A 1 3.08 17.98 9.72
C MET A 1 2.56 16.76 8.97
N ASN A 2 2.41 15.65 9.68
CA ASN A 2 1.95 14.42 9.06
C ASN A 2 0.45 14.48 8.83
N GLN A 3 0.03 14.42 7.57
CA GLN A 3 -1.38 14.35 7.25
C GLN A 3 -1.86 12.92 7.30
N ILE A 4 -3.05 12.69 7.87
CA ILE A 4 -3.68 11.38 7.87
C ILE A 4 -4.10 11.06 6.43
N PRO A 5 -3.60 9.96 5.83
CA PRO A 5 -4.02 9.59 4.49
C PRO A 5 -5.52 9.27 4.47
N LYS A 6 -6.24 9.93 3.57
CA LYS A 6 -7.67 9.67 3.35
C LYS A 6 -7.82 9.00 2.00
N CYS A 7 -7.80 7.67 2.00
CA CYS A 7 -7.93 6.91 0.76
C CYS A 7 -8.51 5.52 1.02
N THR A 8 -9.13 4.96 0.00
CA THR A 8 -9.63 3.58 0.03
C THR A 8 -9.62 3.03 -1.39
N LEU A 9 -9.41 1.74 -1.52
CA LEU A 9 -9.41 1.05 -2.81
C LEU A 9 -10.75 0.34 -2.99
N VAL A 10 -11.38 0.57 -4.14
CA VAL A 10 -12.73 0.06 -4.42
C VAL A 10 -12.72 -0.60 -5.80
N PRO A 11 -13.44 -1.73 -5.98
CA PRO A 11 -13.66 -2.25 -7.33
C PRO A 11 -14.27 -1.16 -8.22
N THR A 12 -13.71 -0.97 -9.41
CA THR A 12 -14.12 0.13 -10.31
C THR A 12 -15.62 0.11 -10.59
N ARG A 13 -16.19 -1.08 -10.78
CA ARG A 13 -17.62 -1.25 -11.01
C ARG A 13 -18.46 -0.64 -9.89
N LEU A 14 -18.11 -0.93 -8.64
CA LEU A 14 -18.83 -0.43 -7.47
C LEU A 14 -18.66 1.08 -7.30
N CYS A 15 -17.48 1.60 -7.60
CA CYS A 15 -17.22 3.04 -7.54
C CYS A 15 -18.14 3.79 -8.52
N GLY A 16 -18.32 3.26 -9.73
CA GLY A 16 -19.22 3.84 -10.72
C GLY A 16 -20.70 3.77 -10.32
N GLU A 17 -21.08 2.70 -9.60
CA GLU A 17 -22.49 2.47 -9.21
C GLU A 17 -22.91 3.34 -8.03
N TYR A 18 -22.07 3.46 -6.99
CA TYR A 18 -22.43 4.15 -5.74
C TYR A 18 -21.77 5.50 -5.54
N GLY A 19 -20.78 5.83 -6.36
CA GLY A 19 -20.02 7.07 -6.27
C GLY A 19 -18.83 6.98 -5.30
N PRO A 20 -17.75 7.71 -5.59
CA PRO A 20 -16.50 7.59 -4.82
C PRO A 20 -16.61 8.11 -3.39
N ARG A 21 -17.36 9.21 -3.18
CA ARG A 21 -17.46 9.81 -1.83
C ARG A 21 -18.11 8.86 -0.82
N CYS A 22 -19.06 8.04 -1.28
CA CYS A 22 -19.72 7.04 -0.41
C CYS A 22 -18.72 6.10 0.23
N PHE A 23 -17.77 5.59 -0.54
CA PHE A 23 -16.77 4.65 -0.04
C PHE A 23 -15.74 5.32 0.86
N LEU A 24 -15.30 6.51 0.51
CA LEU A 24 -14.29 7.20 1.30
C LEU A 24 -14.84 7.63 2.67
N SER A 25 -16.10 8.04 2.72
CA SER A 25 -16.74 8.44 3.99
C SER A 25 -16.86 7.28 5.00
N GLU A 26 -16.80 6.03 4.54
CA GLU A 26 -16.83 4.86 5.42
C GLU A 26 -15.52 4.71 6.22
N VAL A 27 -14.40 5.20 5.71
CA VAL A 27 -13.07 4.98 6.29
C VAL A 27 -12.38 6.25 6.76
N ALA A 28 -12.93 7.42 6.44
CA ALA A 28 -12.32 8.71 6.78
C ALA A 28 -13.39 9.77 7.04
N SER A 29 -13.07 10.70 7.94
CA SER A 29 -13.92 11.87 8.17
C SER A 29 -13.70 12.89 7.05
N LEU A 30 -14.78 13.27 6.35
CA LEU A 30 -14.73 14.22 5.25
C LEU A 30 -15.48 15.49 5.62
N GLY A 31 -14.85 16.65 5.39
CA GLY A 31 -15.52 17.93 5.46
C GLY A 31 -16.48 18.11 4.28
N GLU A 32 -17.51 18.94 4.47
CA GLU A 32 -18.49 19.19 3.41
C GLU A 32 -17.86 19.75 2.13
N ALA A 33 -16.86 20.61 2.28
CA ALA A 33 -16.13 21.22 1.16
C ALA A 33 -14.96 20.38 0.65
N GLU A 34 -14.66 19.25 1.28
CA GLU A 34 -13.53 18.42 0.91
C GLU A 34 -13.83 17.68 -0.39
N LYS A 35 -12.95 17.86 -1.38
CA LYS A 35 -13.13 17.24 -2.68
C LYS A 35 -12.59 15.82 -2.66
N VAL A 36 -13.32 14.90 -3.28
CA VAL A 36 -12.95 13.52 -3.43
C VAL A 36 -12.48 13.28 -4.86
N HIS A 37 -11.33 12.64 -5.00
CA HIS A 37 -10.70 12.34 -6.28
C HIS A 37 -10.61 10.83 -6.48
N THR A 38 -10.43 10.42 -7.73
CA THR A 38 -10.25 9.01 -8.07
C THR A 38 -9.01 8.84 -8.94
N ALA A 39 -8.37 7.67 -8.81
CA ALA A 39 -7.25 7.27 -9.66
C ALA A 39 -7.47 5.81 -10.04
N ASP A 40 -7.61 5.53 -11.34
CA ASP A 40 -7.92 4.20 -11.81
C ASP A 40 -6.69 3.30 -11.85
N LEU A 41 -6.91 2.04 -11.49
CA LEU A 41 -5.92 0.97 -11.57
C LEU A 41 -6.53 -0.16 -12.42
N PRO A 42 -6.56 0.02 -13.75
CA PRO A 42 -7.24 -0.94 -14.62
C PRO A 42 -6.62 -2.34 -14.58
N GLU A 43 -5.34 -2.45 -14.28
CA GLU A 43 -4.64 -3.74 -14.13
C GLU A 43 -5.20 -4.58 -12.98
N TYR A 44 -5.91 -3.97 -12.03
CA TYR A 44 -6.52 -4.66 -10.89
C TYR A 44 -8.04 -4.46 -10.81
N ASP A 45 -8.65 -3.92 -11.86
CA ASP A 45 -10.08 -3.59 -11.92
C ASP A 45 -10.54 -2.78 -10.70
N SER A 46 -9.68 -1.89 -10.22
CA SER A 46 -9.89 -1.13 -8.99
C SER A 46 -9.68 0.35 -9.22
N THR A 47 -10.30 1.15 -8.34
CA THR A 47 -10.17 2.60 -8.33
C THR A 47 -9.77 3.05 -6.94
N LEU A 48 -8.69 3.81 -6.84
CA LEU A 48 -8.29 4.43 -5.59
C LEU A 48 -9.09 5.72 -5.42
N VAL A 49 -9.84 5.80 -4.33
CA VAL A 49 -10.63 6.98 -3.97
C VAL A 49 -9.89 7.72 -2.86
N TYR A 50 -9.67 9.01 -3.02
CA TYR A 50 -8.88 9.75 -2.04
C TYR A 50 -9.34 11.21 -1.94
N ALA A 51 -8.97 11.85 -0.82
CA ALA A 51 -9.13 13.28 -0.60
C ALA A 51 -7.76 13.90 -0.35
N GLY A 52 -7.58 15.13 -0.80
CA GLY A 52 -6.32 15.85 -0.64
C GLY A 52 -5.81 16.40 -1.96
N ALA A 53 -4.76 17.23 -1.89
CA ALA A 53 -4.23 17.92 -3.07
C ALA A 53 -3.40 17.02 -3.97
N GLU A 54 -2.83 15.97 -3.41
CA GLU A 54 -1.92 15.07 -4.14
C GLU A 54 -2.41 13.64 -4.11
N VAL A 55 -2.02 12.87 -5.13
CA VAL A 55 -2.27 11.43 -5.18
C VAL A 55 -1.55 10.76 -4.00
N PRO A 56 -2.23 9.89 -3.23
CA PRO A 56 -1.59 9.21 -2.11
C PRO A 56 -0.42 8.33 -2.53
N GLU A 57 0.52 8.15 -1.61
CA GLU A 57 1.67 7.26 -1.85
C GLU A 57 1.22 5.82 -2.14
N LEU A 58 0.08 5.40 -1.61
CA LEU A 58 -0.46 4.06 -1.89
C LEU A 58 -0.67 3.85 -3.40
N TYR A 59 -1.05 4.89 -4.15
CA TYR A 59 -1.17 4.79 -5.60
C TYR A 59 0.17 4.44 -6.24
N ASN A 60 1.25 5.09 -5.80
CA ASN A 60 2.59 4.82 -6.30
C ASN A 60 3.03 3.39 -5.99
N VAL A 61 2.68 2.89 -4.80
CA VAL A 61 2.96 1.51 -4.40
C VAL A 61 2.20 0.53 -5.29
N LEU A 62 0.93 0.79 -5.54
CA LEU A 62 0.11 -0.06 -6.40
C LEU A 62 0.63 -0.09 -7.84
N LYS A 63 1.03 1.06 -8.38
CA LYS A 63 1.62 1.12 -9.73
C LYS A 63 2.96 0.41 -9.78
N ALA A 64 3.72 0.43 -8.69
CA ALA A 64 5.03 -0.22 -8.62
C ALA A 64 4.94 -1.74 -8.64
N LEU A 65 3.80 -2.33 -8.31
CA LEU A 65 3.61 -3.79 -8.39
C LEU A 65 3.94 -4.33 -9.78
N ASP A 66 3.64 -3.57 -10.84
CA ASP A 66 3.92 -3.99 -12.22
C ASP A 66 5.43 -4.08 -12.51
N ARG A 67 6.25 -3.37 -11.74
CA ARG A 67 7.71 -3.39 -11.93
C ARG A 67 8.39 -4.49 -11.11
N CYS A 68 7.65 -5.14 -10.23
CA CYS A 68 8.17 -6.21 -9.39
C CYS A 68 8.26 -7.50 -10.21
N PRO A 69 9.45 -8.13 -10.27
CA PRO A 69 9.65 -9.31 -11.13
C PRO A 69 9.09 -10.60 -10.55
N ASP A 70 8.77 -10.63 -9.27
CA ASP A 70 8.31 -11.85 -8.61
C ASP A 70 6.85 -12.16 -8.92
N HIS A 71 6.47 -13.42 -8.80
CA HIS A 71 5.06 -13.82 -8.91
C HIS A 71 4.25 -13.34 -7.71
N PHE A 72 4.74 -13.59 -6.49
CA PHE A 72 4.24 -12.95 -5.27
C PHE A 72 4.98 -11.64 -5.09
N LYS A 73 4.24 -10.54 -5.13
CA LYS A 73 4.79 -9.19 -5.15
C LYS A 73 4.40 -8.46 -3.87
N THR A 74 5.39 -8.02 -3.11
CA THR A 74 5.16 -7.21 -1.90
C THR A 74 5.92 -5.91 -2.08
N VAL A 75 5.19 -4.80 -2.17
CA VAL A 75 5.76 -3.47 -2.34
C VAL A 75 5.31 -2.60 -1.18
N ALA A 76 6.26 -1.87 -0.60
CA ALA A 76 6.02 -1.00 0.54
C ALA A 76 6.68 0.35 0.35
N SER A 77 6.13 1.36 0.99
CA SER A 77 6.73 2.68 1.09
C SER A 77 6.41 3.26 2.47
N ILE A 78 7.43 3.79 3.13
CA ILE A 78 7.26 4.46 4.42
C ILE A 78 7.45 5.95 4.17
N LYS A 79 6.41 6.72 4.43
CA LYS A 79 6.40 8.16 4.18
C LYS A 79 5.64 8.88 5.29
N ASP A 80 6.29 9.86 5.91
CA ASP A 80 5.68 10.74 6.94
C ASP A 80 5.01 9.97 8.08
N GLY A 81 5.63 8.87 8.52
CA GLY A 81 5.12 8.06 9.62
C GLY A 81 4.01 7.10 9.22
N TRP A 82 3.82 6.87 7.92
CA TRP A 82 2.81 5.95 7.41
C TRP A 82 3.43 4.89 6.53
N LEU A 83 3.01 3.65 6.71
CA LEU A 83 3.38 2.52 5.86
C LEU A 83 2.28 2.32 4.81
N HIS A 84 2.67 2.40 3.55
CA HIS A 84 1.80 2.09 2.41
C HIS A 84 2.23 0.73 1.88
N LEU A 85 1.32 -0.23 1.89
CA LEU A 85 1.66 -1.63 1.58
C LEU A 85 0.67 -2.23 0.60
N ALA A 86 1.20 -2.91 -0.41
CA ALA A 86 0.38 -3.66 -1.35
C ALA A 86 1.03 -5.02 -1.64
N VAL A 87 0.20 -6.05 -1.77
CA VAL A 87 0.62 -7.40 -2.10
C VAL A 87 -0.23 -7.92 -3.25
N ALA A 88 0.41 -8.51 -4.26
CA ALA A 88 -0.26 -9.12 -5.39
C ALA A 88 0.35 -10.49 -5.70
N ARG A 89 -0.45 -11.34 -6.33
CA ARG A 89 0.01 -12.62 -6.85
C ARG A 89 -0.32 -12.64 -8.34
N GLY A 90 0.72 -12.54 -9.18
CA GLY A 90 0.51 -12.36 -10.61
C GLY A 90 -0.24 -11.06 -10.86
N LYS A 91 -1.41 -11.15 -11.48
CA LYS A 91 -2.28 -10.00 -11.75
C LYS A 91 -3.40 -9.82 -10.71
N GLU A 92 -3.41 -10.64 -9.67
CA GLU A 92 -4.42 -10.60 -8.63
C GLU A 92 -3.93 -9.77 -7.45
N LEU A 93 -4.62 -8.68 -7.15
CA LEU A 93 -4.33 -7.87 -5.97
C LEU A 93 -4.89 -8.56 -4.73
N LEU A 94 -4.01 -8.88 -3.77
CA LEU A 94 -4.41 -9.59 -2.55
C LEU A 94 -4.62 -8.65 -1.38
N PHE A 95 -3.89 -7.53 -1.34
CA PHE A 95 -3.91 -6.63 -0.19
C PHE A 95 -3.43 -5.24 -0.60
N ALA A 96 -4.07 -4.21 -0.08
CA ALA A 96 -3.60 -2.83 -0.19
C ALA A 96 -4.15 -2.02 0.97
N ASN A 97 -3.26 -1.43 1.77
CA ASN A 97 -3.70 -0.59 2.89
C ASN A 97 -2.57 0.33 3.36
N VAL A 98 -2.94 1.25 4.24
CA VAL A 98 -2.04 2.22 4.85
C VAL A 98 -2.12 2.04 6.36
N PHE A 99 -0.97 1.98 7.02
CA PHE A 99 -0.86 1.80 8.47
C PHE A 99 -0.06 2.94 9.08
N LYS A 100 -0.47 3.39 10.25
CA LYS A 100 0.36 4.32 11.02
C LYS A 100 1.57 3.56 11.57
N ALA A 101 2.77 4.04 11.24
CA ALA A 101 4.01 3.39 11.63
C ALA A 101 5.10 4.45 11.86
N ALA A 102 5.13 5.00 13.07
CA ALA A 102 6.09 6.03 13.43
C ALA A 102 7.52 5.47 13.52
N ALA A 103 7.67 4.19 13.85
CA ALA A 103 8.95 3.50 13.93
C ALA A 103 9.06 2.41 12.87
N PHE A 104 10.28 2.16 12.39
CA PHE A 104 10.50 1.12 11.39
C PHE A 104 10.08 -0.27 11.89
N SER A 105 10.33 -0.56 13.16
CA SER A 105 9.92 -1.85 13.75
C SER A 105 8.41 -2.07 13.67
N THR A 106 7.62 -1.01 13.80
CA THR A 106 6.17 -1.10 13.64
C THR A 106 5.79 -1.41 12.19
N ALA A 107 6.44 -0.74 11.23
CA ALA A 107 6.22 -1.01 9.82
C ALA A 107 6.59 -2.46 9.48
N GLN A 108 7.72 -2.92 9.96
CA GLN A 108 8.20 -4.30 9.77
C GLN A 108 7.19 -5.32 10.32
N TYR A 109 6.65 -5.06 11.49
CA TYR A 109 5.62 -5.90 12.11
C TYR A 109 4.39 -6.03 11.20
N PHE A 110 3.89 -4.92 10.68
CA PHE A 110 2.72 -4.94 9.79
C PHE A 110 3.02 -5.68 8.48
N ILE A 111 4.18 -5.43 7.88
CA ILE A 111 4.57 -6.11 6.64
C ILE A 111 4.58 -7.63 6.85
N PHE A 112 5.25 -8.09 7.88
CA PHE A 112 5.35 -9.54 8.16
C PHE A 112 4.00 -10.15 8.52
N ASN A 113 3.16 -9.44 9.28
CA ASN A 113 1.83 -9.91 9.62
C ASN A 113 0.96 -10.11 8.38
N VAL A 114 0.99 -9.14 7.46
CA VAL A 114 0.23 -9.24 6.21
C VAL A 114 0.73 -10.42 5.37
N MET A 115 2.04 -10.54 5.22
CA MET A 115 2.63 -11.64 4.44
C MET A 115 2.24 -13.00 5.04
N LYS A 116 2.32 -13.15 6.36
CA LYS A 116 1.94 -14.39 7.04
C LYS A 116 0.45 -14.68 6.90
N SER A 117 -0.41 -13.67 6.99
CA SER A 117 -1.86 -13.84 6.83
C SER A 117 -2.23 -14.29 5.42
N LEU A 118 -1.39 -13.96 4.43
CA LEU A 118 -1.54 -14.40 3.05
C LEU A 118 -0.81 -15.71 2.77
N GLN A 119 -0.31 -16.37 3.82
CA GLN A 119 0.38 -17.66 3.76
C GLN A 119 1.67 -17.62 2.92
N MET A 120 2.34 -16.48 2.92
CA MET A 120 3.65 -16.34 2.27
C MET A 120 4.75 -16.85 3.18
N ASN A 121 5.69 -17.59 2.60
CA ASN A 121 6.89 -18.02 3.31
C ASN A 121 7.91 -16.88 3.27
N LEU A 122 8.17 -16.27 4.43
CA LEU A 122 9.07 -15.11 4.51
C LEU A 122 10.48 -15.42 4.00
N GLU A 123 11.00 -16.59 4.31
CA GLU A 123 12.36 -16.99 3.90
C GLU A 123 12.52 -17.13 2.39
N MET A 124 11.41 -17.34 1.68
CA MET A 124 11.38 -17.47 0.23
C MET A 124 10.90 -16.20 -0.46
N SER A 125 10.61 -15.15 0.29
CA SER A 125 9.95 -13.96 -0.22
C SER A 125 10.87 -12.74 -0.19
N SER A 126 10.60 -11.81 -1.11
CA SER A 126 11.29 -10.53 -1.18
C SER A 126 10.29 -9.40 -0.94
N VAL A 127 10.76 -8.30 -0.35
CA VAL A 127 9.99 -7.07 -0.20
C VAL A 127 10.70 -5.96 -0.96
N TYR A 128 9.95 -5.22 -1.74
CA TYR A 128 10.44 -4.11 -2.55
C TYR A 128 9.97 -2.80 -1.93
N PHE A 129 10.89 -1.87 -1.74
CA PHE A 129 10.59 -0.57 -1.13
C PHE A 129 10.73 0.56 -2.15
N LEU A 130 9.75 1.47 -2.17
CA LEU A 130 9.87 2.73 -2.91
C LEU A 130 10.64 3.77 -2.10
N SER A 131 10.51 3.72 -0.77
CA SER A 131 11.21 4.63 0.13
C SER A 131 12.62 4.10 0.43
N PRO A 132 13.59 4.99 0.74
CA PRO A 132 14.93 4.54 1.11
C PRO A 132 14.92 3.89 2.50
N LEU A 133 15.80 2.90 2.68
CA LEU A 133 16.04 2.25 3.97
C LEU A 133 17.47 2.49 4.41
N THR A 134 17.68 2.61 5.71
CA THR A 134 19.02 2.62 6.28
C THR A 134 19.61 1.21 6.21
N ARG A 135 20.93 1.13 6.41
CA ARG A 135 21.61 -0.18 6.44
C ARG A 135 21.05 -1.07 7.53
N GLU A 136 20.83 -0.52 8.73
CA GLU A 136 20.29 -1.25 9.86
C GLU A 136 18.89 -1.78 9.57
N GLU A 137 18.05 -0.95 8.92
CA GLU A 137 16.70 -1.35 8.54
C GLU A 137 16.73 -2.52 7.55
N LYS A 138 17.60 -2.44 6.53
CA LYS A 138 17.77 -3.54 5.58
C LYS A 138 18.23 -4.81 6.25
N LEU A 139 19.23 -4.73 7.14
CA LEU A 139 19.74 -5.89 7.86
C LEU A 139 18.69 -6.54 8.74
N SER A 140 17.86 -5.72 9.39
CA SER A 140 16.74 -6.23 10.19
C SER A 140 15.77 -7.04 9.35
N MET A 141 15.45 -6.58 8.13
CA MET A 141 14.58 -7.29 7.22
C MET A 141 15.20 -8.57 6.66
N TYR A 142 16.50 -8.54 6.35
CA TYR A 142 17.22 -9.71 5.81
C TYR A 142 17.28 -10.89 6.77
N ARG A 143 17.07 -10.66 8.06
CA ARG A 143 17.03 -11.77 9.04
C ARG A 143 15.86 -12.71 8.78
N TYR A 144 14.82 -12.25 8.12
CA TYR A 144 13.56 -12.99 7.95
C TYR A 144 13.22 -13.25 6.50
N LEU A 145 13.74 -12.45 5.57
CA LEU A 145 13.37 -12.47 4.17
C LEU A 145 14.48 -12.99 3.28
N LYS A 146 14.12 -13.48 2.11
CA LYS A 146 15.07 -13.84 1.05
C LYS A 146 15.87 -12.63 0.61
N SER A 147 15.17 -11.51 0.34
CA SER A 147 15.84 -10.26 -0.04
C SER A 147 14.96 -9.04 0.21
N VAL A 148 15.62 -7.89 0.27
CA VAL A 148 14.99 -6.58 0.40
C VAL A 148 15.59 -5.71 -0.70
N GLU A 149 14.75 -5.24 -1.61
CA GLU A 149 15.20 -4.52 -2.79
C GLU A 149 14.58 -3.13 -2.82
N LYS A 150 15.23 -2.20 -3.50
CA LYS A 150 14.67 -0.89 -3.78
C LYS A 150 14.17 -0.85 -5.22
N LEU A 151 12.92 -0.41 -5.40
CA LEU A 151 12.36 -0.18 -6.72
C LEU A 151 12.65 1.22 -7.24
#